data_b6275e8ec1290b37d7b992d41e9e9866
#
_entry.id   b6275e8ec1290b37d7b992d41e9e9866
#
_cell.length_a   1.000
_cell.length_b   1.000
_cell.length_c   1.000
_cell.angle_alpha   90.00
_cell.angle_beta   90.00
_cell.angle_gamma   90.00
#
_symmetry.space_group_name_H-M   'P 1'
#
loop_
_entity.id
_entity.type
_entity.pdbx_description
1 polymer ?
#
loop_
_entity_poly.entity_id
_entity_poly.type
_entity_poly.pdbx_seq_one_letter_code
_entity_poly.pdbx_strand_id
1 'polypeptide(L)'
;MKNGKFSRTSRRRFHARFVAVLVSVMLIFATAVGATLAYLTDSTDIIPNEFKPAQVTSKVEETFQDGVKSDVKIRNTGDVSAFIRAEVLVTWKAEDGSVLVGVPEEGTDYEITYGTDNWFSKDGYFYYKEELAKDGLTNALILEAKAYNKKTDTNGTDYFVSIDILSSAIQSEGVRASDGKHPVEIAWDVAYTDGNPATISKEVMR
;
A
#
# COMPACT_ATOMS: atom_id res chain seq x y z
N MET A 1 21.79 -93.65 -48.45
CA MET A 1 22.38 -92.50 -47.80
C MET A 1 21.56 -91.24 -48.25
N LYS A 2 20.74 -90.64 -47.44
CA LYS A 2 19.94 -89.40 -47.73
C LYS A 2 20.48 -88.27 -46.85
N ASN A 3 21.19 -87.34 -47.45
CA ASN A 3 21.68 -86.11 -46.81
C ASN A 3 20.54 -85.14 -46.62
N GLY A 4 20.13 -84.86 -45.36
CA GLY A 4 19.19 -83.82 -45.01
C GLY A 4 19.83 -82.45 -45.06
N LYS A 5 19.40 -81.59 -46.00
CA LYS A 5 19.74 -80.18 -46.02
C LYS A 5 18.94 -79.44 -44.94
N PHE A 6 19.55 -79.08 -43.85
CA PHE A 6 18.99 -78.18 -42.86
C PHE A 6 18.92 -76.78 -43.44
N SER A 7 17.70 -76.25 -43.61
CA SER A 7 17.47 -74.92 -44.16
C SER A 7 17.83 -73.82 -43.16
N ARG A 8 18.87 -73.06 -43.49
CA ARG A 8 19.35 -71.86 -42.75
C ARG A 8 18.38 -70.66 -42.81
N THR A 9 17.25 -70.74 -43.48
CA THR A 9 16.33 -69.63 -43.74
C THR A 9 15.38 -69.33 -42.59
N SER A 10 15.13 -70.25 -41.66
CA SER A 10 14.21 -70.08 -40.53
C SER A 10 14.78 -69.14 -39.43
N ARG A 11 16.09 -69.25 -39.13
CA ARG A 11 16.73 -68.40 -38.11
C ARG A 11 16.78 -66.93 -38.50
N ARG A 12 17.00 -66.59 -39.77
CA ARG A 12 17.07 -65.17 -40.23
C ARG A 12 15.71 -64.49 -40.11
N ARG A 13 14.60 -65.17 -40.37
CA ARG A 13 13.25 -64.63 -40.27
C ARG A 13 12.83 -64.43 -38.82
N PHE A 14 13.33 -65.23 -37.88
CA PHE A 14 13.04 -65.09 -36.44
C PHE A 14 13.76 -63.88 -35.87
N HIS A 15 15.02 -63.70 -36.22
CA HIS A 15 15.81 -62.54 -35.80
C HIS A 15 15.23 -61.19 -36.37
N ALA A 16 14.83 -61.17 -37.62
CA ALA A 16 14.22 -60.02 -38.23
C ALA A 16 12.90 -59.61 -37.57
N ARG A 17 12.07 -60.61 -37.22
CA ARG A 17 10.81 -60.33 -36.47
C ARG A 17 11.10 -59.85 -35.03
N PHE A 18 12.10 -60.39 -34.37
CA PHE A 18 12.51 -59.98 -33.03
C PHE A 18 13.06 -58.54 -33.02
N VAL A 19 13.91 -58.24 -34.01
CA VAL A 19 14.42 -56.88 -34.19
C VAL A 19 13.31 -55.90 -34.50
N ALA A 20 12.33 -56.23 -35.33
CA ALA A 20 11.20 -55.40 -35.66
C ALA A 20 10.33 -55.09 -34.41
N VAL A 21 10.09 -56.10 -33.57
CA VAL A 21 9.34 -55.89 -32.30
C VAL A 21 10.14 -55.01 -31.34
N LEU A 22 11.45 -55.21 -31.23
CA LEU A 22 12.32 -54.41 -30.36
C LEU A 22 12.36 -52.93 -30.78
N VAL A 23 12.45 -52.68 -32.10
CA VAL A 23 12.38 -51.31 -32.66
C VAL A 23 11.01 -50.68 -32.44
N SER A 24 9.92 -51.44 -32.58
CA SER A 24 8.57 -50.94 -32.31
C SER A 24 8.37 -50.54 -30.84
N VAL A 25 8.88 -51.33 -29.92
CA VAL A 25 8.83 -51.05 -28.49
C VAL A 25 9.66 -49.79 -28.16
N MET A 26 10.87 -49.67 -28.72
CA MET A 26 11.69 -48.44 -28.56
C MET A 26 10.97 -47.20 -29.10
N LEU A 27 10.31 -47.28 -30.25
CA LEU A 27 9.58 -46.18 -30.81
C LEU A 27 8.39 -45.74 -29.90
N ILE A 28 7.67 -46.72 -29.36
CA ILE A 28 6.56 -46.43 -28.40
C ILE A 28 7.11 -45.73 -27.15
N PHE A 29 8.23 -46.22 -26.59
CA PHE A 29 8.83 -45.54 -25.44
C PHE A 29 9.35 -44.14 -25.79
N ALA A 30 9.98 -43.96 -26.94
CA ALA A 30 10.45 -42.63 -27.38
C ALA A 30 9.31 -41.63 -27.56
N THR A 31 8.18 -42.07 -28.13
CA THR A 31 7.01 -41.20 -28.28
C THR A 31 6.32 -40.89 -26.95
N ALA A 32 6.24 -41.86 -26.03
CA ALA A 32 5.68 -41.66 -24.70
C ALA A 32 6.52 -40.65 -23.87
N VAL A 33 7.84 -40.82 -23.87
CA VAL A 33 8.77 -39.88 -23.18
C VAL A 33 8.73 -38.51 -23.85
N GLY A 34 8.72 -38.44 -25.18
CA GLY A 34 8.64 -37.18 -25.92
C GLY A 34 7.32 -36.42 -25.64
N ALA A 35 6.20 -37.14 -25.59
CA ALA A 35 4.89 -36.51 -25.24
C ALA A 35 4.87 -36.02 -23.80
N THR A 36 5.46 -36.77 -22.87
CA THR A 36 5.54 -36.35 -21.44
C THR A 36 6.44 -35.14 -21.27
N LEU A 37 7.58 -35.09 -21.97
CA LEU A 37 8.45 -33.91 -21.95
C LEU A 37 7.79 -32.70 -22.61
N ALA A 38 7.09 -32.86 -23.74
CA ALA A 38 6.36 -31.77 -24.37
C ALA A 38 5.25 -31.22 -23.46
N TYR A 39 4.57 -32.08 -22.72
CA TYR A 39 3.58 -31.65 -21.73
C TYR A 39 4.21 -30.91 -20.53
N LEU A 40 5.39 -31.35 -20.07
CA LEU A 40 6.12 -30.70 -18.96
C LEU A 40 6.84 -29.42 -19.41
N THR A 41 7.17 -29.28 -20.69
CA THR A 41 7.80 -28.08 -21.27
C THR A 41 6.81 -27.18 -22.00
N ASP A 42 5.52 -27.53 -22.00
CA ASP A 42 4.49 -26.56 -22.31
C ASP A 42 4.57 -25.49 -21.22
N SER A 43 5.45 -24.51 -21.47
CA SER A 43 5.52 -23.29 -20.67
C SER A 43 4.15 -22.64 -20.85
N THR A 44 3.26 -22.94 -19.92
CA THR A 44 2.23 -21.98 -19.58
C THR A 44 2.99 -20.68 -19.43
N ASP A 45 2.77 -19.72 -20.31
CA ASP A 45 3.19 -18.34 -20.08
C ASP A 45 2.73 -18.04 -18.66
N ILE A 46 3.68 -18.11 -17.72
CA ILE A 46 3.48 -17.59 -16.38
C ILE A 46 3.26 -16.12 -16.66
N ILE A 47 1.99 -15.72 -16.79
CA ILE A 47 1.63 -14.31 -16.66
C ILE A 47 2.16 -13.97 -15.26
N PRO A 48 3.28 -13.24 -15.15
CA PRO A 48 3.75 -12.84 -13.85
C PRO A 48 2.61 -11.99 -13.28
N ASN A 49 1.84 -12.58 -12.38
CA ASN A 49 0.89 -11.85 -11.60
C ASN A 49 1.75 -11.00 -10.65
N GLU A 50 2.35 -9.93 -11.19
CA GLU A 50 3.02 -8.93 -10.40
C GLU A 50 1.94 -8.28 -9.53
N PHE A 51 1.70 -8.88 -8.38
CA PHE A 51 0.95 -8.22 -7.33
C PHE A 51 1.81 -7.04 -6.86
N LYS A 52 1.54 -5.87 -7.43
CA LYS A 52 2.04 -4.60 -6.90
C LYS A 52 1.07 -4.19 -5.80
N PRO A 53 1.47 -4.31 -4.52
CA PRO A 53 0.62 -3.80 -3.46
C PRO A 53 0.39 -2.31 -3.70
N ALA A 54 -0.86 -1.88 -3.60
CA ALA A 54 -1.22 -0.48 -3.71
C ALA A 54 -0.45 0.32 -2.65
N GLN A 55 0.21 1.40 -3.07
CA GLN A 55 0.89 2.30 -2.15
C GLN A 55 -0.10 3.36 -1.66
N VAL A 56 -0.21 3.46 -0.33
CA VAL A 56 -1.01 4.48 0.34
C VAL A 56 -0.06 5.42 1.05
N THR A 57 0.12 6.61 0.50
CA THR A 57 1.01 7.63 1.04
C THR A 57 0.34 9.00 0.99
N SER A 58 0.74 9.88 1.88
CA SER A 58 0.24 11.26 1.93
C SER A 58 1.40 12.24 2.15
N LYS A 59 1.23 13.47 1.68
CA LYS A 59 2.18 14.56 1.84
C LYS A 59 1.47 15.82 2.27
N VAL A 60 2.02 16.48 3.28
CA VAL A 60 1.56 17.81 3.72
C VAL A 60 2.12 18.86 2.76
N GLU A 61 1.25 19.74 2.29
CA GLU A 61 1.59 20.93 1.50
C GLU A 61 1.18 22.17 2.27
N GLU A 62 2.08 23.12 2.39
CA GLU A 62 1.87 24.34 3.19
C GLU A 62 2.59 25.53 2.57
N THR A 63 2.11 26.71 2.85
CA THR A 63 2.79 27.97 2.57
C THR A 63 3.35 28.51 3.88
N PHE A 64 4.67 28.83 3.89
CA PHE A 64 5.31 29.45 5.02
C PHE A 64 5.90 30.79 4.61
N GLN A 65 5.38 31.88 5.16
CA GLN A 65 5.86 33.23 4.87
C GLN A 65 5.80 34.10 6.14
N ASP A 66 6.88 34.84 6.39
CA ASP A 66 6.98 35.80 7.50
C ASP A 66 6.64 35.21 8.88
N GLY A 67 7.01 33.94 9.11
CA GLY A 67 6.73 33.25 10.38
C GLY A 67 5.29 32.74 10.50
N VAL A 68 4.49 32.86 9.45
CA VAL A 68 3.11 32.36 9.38
C VAL A 68 3.04 31.14 8.48
N LYS A 69 2.50 30.06 9.01
CA LYS A 69 2.13 28.87 8.24
C LYS A 69 0.68 29.00 7.79
N SER A 70 0.42 28.82 6.52
CA SER A 70 -0.95 28.98 5.98
C SER A 70 -1.25 27.94 4.90
N ASP A 71 -2.55 27.79 4.61
CA ASP A 71 -3.10 26.94 3.55
C ASP A 71 -2.55 25.49 3.62
N VAL A 72 -2.52 24.92 4.84
CA VAL A 72 -2.03 23.57 5.08
C VAL A 72 -3.04 22.56 4.56
N LYS A 73 -2.64 21.80 3.56
CA LYS A 73 -3.42 20.76 2.89
C LYS A 73 -2.65 19.45 2.87
N ILE A 74 -3.35 18.37 2.60
CA ILE A 74 -2.73 17.06 2.50
C ILE A 74 -3.06 16.48 1.14
N ARG A 75 -2.02 16.07 0.41
CA ARG A 75 -2.12 15.39 -0.88
C ARG A 75 -2.05 13.88 -0.70
N ASN A 76 -2.95 13.16 -1.37
CA ASN A 76 -2.78 11.72 -1.56
C ASN A 76 -1.70 11.48 -2.61
N THR A 77 -0.53 11.04 -2.20
CA THR A 77 0.60 10.71 -3.09
C THR A 77 0.69 9.21 -3.38
N GLY A 78 -0.28 8.44 -2.90
CA GLY A 78 -0.44 7.04 -3.22
C GLY A 78 -0.90 6.80 -4.66
N ASP A 79 -1.02 5.56 -5.05
CA ASP A 79 -1.49 5.15 -6.39
C ASP A 79 -2.96 4.73 -6.43
N VAL A 80 -3.65 4.78 -5.28
CA VAL A 80 -5.07 4.46 -5.11
C VAL A 80 -5.80 5.56 -4.32
N SER A 81 -7.12 5.60 -4.40
CA SER A 81 -7.95 6.46 -3.55
C SER A 81 -7.77 6.12 -2.07
N ALA A 82 -7.78 7.12 -1.21
CA ALA A 82 -7.51 6.96 0.21
C ALA A 82 -8.29 7.94 1.09
N PHE A 83 -8.62 7.51 2.30
CA PHE A 83 -9.02 8.39 3.39
C PHE A 83 -7.79 8.95 4.08
N ILE A 84 -7.87 10.20 4.50
CA ILE A 84 -6.76 10.94 5.12
C ILE A 84 -7.14 11.32 6.54
N ARG A 85 -6.20 11.13 7.47
CA ARG A 85 -6.24 11.77 8.79
C ARG A 85 -4.94 12.50 9.08
N ALA A 86 -5.00 13.49 9.94
CA ALA A 86 -3.84 14.26 10.38
C ALA A 86 -3.83 14.42 11.89
N GLU A 87 -2.64 14.61 12.44
CA GLU A 87 -2.37 15.04 13.80
C GLU A 87 -1.55 16.32 13.74
N VAL A 88 -1.92 17.31 14.57
CA VAL A 88 -1.19 18.58 14.70
C VAL A 88 -0.42 18.54 16.00
N LEU A 89 0.91 18.55 15.90
CA LEU A 89 1.81 18.56 17.05
C LEU A 89 2.39 19.95 17.23
N VAL A 90 2.22 20.51 18.40
CA VAL A 90 2.81 21.81 18.78
C VAL A 90 3.83 21.60 19.88
N THR A 91 5.08 21.96 19.59
CA THR A 91 6.20 21.72 20.48
C THR A 91 7.13 22.93 20.55
N TRP A 92 7.92 23.01 21.62
CA TRP A 92 9.05 23.92 21.69
C TRP A 92 10.27 23.24 21.05
N LYS A 93 10.80 23.79 19.98
CA LYS A 93 11.91 23.21 19.21
C LYS A 93 13.03 24.23 18.99
N ALA A 94 14.26 23.82 19.23
CA ALA A 94 15.45 24.62 18.91
C ALA A 94 15.88 24.41 17.44
N GLU A 95 16.81 25.23 16.95
CA GLU A 95 17.32 25.15 15.58
C GLU A 95 18.00 23.80 15.29
N ASP A 96 18.62 23.19 16.28
CA ASP A 96 19.25 21.87 16.15
C ASP A 96 18.25 20.70 16.16
N GLY A 97 16.94 21.00 16.28
CA GLY A 97 15.87 20.02 16.34
C GLY A 97 15.59 19.48 17.74
N SER A 98 16.33 19.87 18.78
CA SER A 98 16.06 19.48 20.16
C SER A 98 14.71 20.05 20.63
N VAL A 99 14.01 19.27 21.47
CA VAL A 99 12.67 19.60 21.99
C VAL A 99 12.76 19.89 23.47
N LEU A 100 12.22 21.04 23.89
CA LEU A 100 12.10 21.39 25.30
C LEU A 100 10.86 20.70 25.91
N VAL A 101 11.00 20.19 27.14
CA VAL A 101 9.88 19.61 27.87
C VAL A 101 8.87 20.71 28.22
N GLY A 102 7.62 20.47 27.92
CA GLY A 102 6.49 21.38 28.09
C GLY A 102 5.75 21.62 26.79
N VAL A 103 4.47 21.98 26.89
CA VAL A 103 3.61 22.23 25.76
C VAL A 103 3.43 23.75 25.61
N PRO A 104 3.57 24.31 24.40
CA PRO A 104 3.16 25.67 24.12
C PRO A 104 1.66 25.86 24.40
N GLU A 105 1.28 27.04 24.88
CA GLU A 105 -0.11 27.40 25.23
C GLU A 105 -0.76 28.17 24.10
N GLU A 106 -1.90 27.62 23.60
CA GLU A 106 -2.68 28.29 22.54
C GLU A 106 -3.28 29.62 23.07
N GLY A 107 -3.26 30.65 22.23
CA GLY A 107 -3.67 32.01 22.61
C GLY A 107 -2.59 32.80 23.34
N THR A 108 -1.50 32.17 23.81
CA THR A 108 -0.36 32.83 24.48
C THR A 108 0.91 32.68 23.65
N ASP A 109 1.30 31.46 23.33
CA ASP A 109 2.54 31.16 22.62
C ASP A 109 2.32 31.02 21.11
N TYR A 110 1.13 30.59 20.71
CA TYR A 110 0.73 30.43 19.33
C TYR A 110 -0.79 30.56 19.15
N GLU A 111 -1.21 30.67 17.89
CA GLU A 111 -2.62 30.60 17.49
C GLU A 111 -2.77 29.80 16.21
N ILE A 112 -3.79 28.93 16.14
CA ILE A 112 -4.12 28.15 14.96
C ILE A 112 -5.58 28.37 14.58
N THR A 113 -5.81 28.80 13.34
CA THR A 113 -7.14 28.84 12.73
C THR A 113 -7.32 27.60 11.87
N TYR A 114 -8.17 26.68 12.34
CA TYR A 114 -8.47 25.45 11.61
C TYR A 114 -9.52 25.67 10.52
N GLY A 115 -9.35 24.97 9.41
CA GLY A 115 -10.39 24.81 8.40
C GLY A 115 -11.44 23.81 8.85
N THR A 116 -12.72 24.11 8.56
CA THR A 116 -13.86 23.25 8.93
C THR A 116 -14.45 22.50 7.74
N ASP A 117 -14.07 22.90 6.53
CA ASP A 117 -14.62 22.31 5.29
C ASP A 117 -14.12 20.89 5.10
N ASN A 118 -15.05 19.94 5.12
CA ASN A 118 -14.79 18.51 5.00
C ASN A 118 -13.86 17.89 6.06
N TRP A 119 -13.60 18.60 7.17
CA TRP A 119 -12.84 18.09 8.29
C TRP A 119 -13.72 17.89 9.53
N PHE A 120 -13.40 16.87 10.33
CA PHE A 120 -13.91 16.71 11.70
C PHE A 120 -12.78 16.24 12.61
N SER A 121 -12.88 16.56 13.91
CA SER A 121 -11.92 16.13 14.91
C SER A 121 -12.50 15.03 15.80
N LYS A 122 -11.68 14.02 16.12
CA LYS A 122 -11.97 12.95 17.06
C LYS A 122 -10.65 12.47 17.68
N ASP A 123 -10.61 12.35 19.00
CA ASP A 123 -9.50 11.77 19.77
C ASP A 123 -8.12 12.35 19.43
N GLY A 124 -8.03 13.67 19.24
CA GLY A 124 -6.77 14.37 18.92
C GLY A 124 -6.37 14.34 17.44
N TYR A 125 -7.11 13.63 16.62
CA TYR A 125 -6.90 13.59 15.17
C TYR A 125 -7.92 14.42 14.42
N PHE A 126 -7.54 14.88 13.23
CA PHE A 126 -8.42 15.49 12.23
C PHE A 126 -8.60 14.51 11.08
N TYR A 127 -9.84 14.30 10.66
CA TYR A 127 -10.21 13.35 9.61
C TYR A 127 -10.86 14.11 8.46
N TYR A 128 -10.37 13.86 7.25
CA TYR A 128 -11.00 14.37 6.04
C TYR A 128 -12.18 13.46 5.67
N LYS A 129 -13.36 14.07 5.50
CA LYS A 129 -14.63 13.31 5.38
C LYS A 129 -14.74 12.47 4.12
N GLU A 130 -14.15 12.91 3.02
CA GLU A 130 -14.26 12.30 1.71
C GLU A 130 -12.98 11.53 1.35
N GLU A 131 -13.13 10.45 0.57
CA GLU A 131 -11.98 9.82 -0.04
C GLU A 131 -11.31 10.76 -1.03
N LEU A 132 -9.99 10.71 -1.10
CA LEU A 132 -9.19 11.42 -2.07
C LEU A 132 -8.67 10.47 -3.14
N ALA A 133 -8.97 10.75 -4.40
CA ALA A 133 -8.33 10.08 -5.52
C ALA A 133 -6.82 10.30 -5.50
N LYS A 134 -6.10 9.50 -6.27
CA LYS A 134 -4.67 9.72 -6.52
C LYS A 134 -4.42 11.19 -6.92
N ASP A 135 -3.36 11.77 -6.36
CA ASP A 135 -2.98 13.18 -6.53
C ASP A 135 -4.01 14.21 -6.04
N GLY A 136 -5.14 13.75 -5.46
CA GLY A 136 -6.14 14.60 -4.86
C GLY A 136 -5.59 15.38 -3.66
N LEU A 137 -6.14 16.56 -3.41
CA LEU A 137 -5.74 17.49 -2.36
C LEU A 137 -6.95 17.77 -1.45
N THR A 138 -6.76 17.74 -0.12
CA THR A 138 -7.80 18.11 0.83
C THR A 138 -8.13 19.59 0.75
N ASN A 139 -9.27 20.00 1.33
CA ASN A 139 -9.44 21.37 1.78
C ASN A 139 -8.39 21.70 2.86
N ALA A 140 -8.16 23.00 3.11
CA ALA A 140 -7.19 23.40 4.12
C ALA A 140 -7.58 22.87 5.51
N LEU A 141 -6.67 22.15 6.15
CA LEU A 141 -6.78 21.75 7.56
C LEU A 141 -6.46 22.92 8.48
N ILE A 142 -5.43 23.70 8.13
CA ILE A 142 -5.05 24.92 8.82
C ILE A 142 -5.11 26.06 7.81
N LEU A 143 -5.92 27.05 8.12
CA LEU A 143 -6.03 28.27 7.34
C LEU A 143 -4.85 29.21 7.63
N GLU A 144 -4.53 29.35 8.92
CA GLU A 144 -3.41 30.15 9.39
C GLU A 144 -2.91 29.62 10.73
N ALA A 145 -1.59 29.61 10.93
CA ALA A 145 -0.95 29.32 12.21
C ALA A 145 0.20 30.28 12.44
N LYS A 146 0.21 30.90 13.62
CA LYS A 146 1.20 31.91 14.04
C LYS A 146 1.85 31.49 15.34
N ALA A 147 3.17 31.64 15.41
CA ALA A 147 3.93 31.54 16.66
C ALA A 147 4.36 32.91 17.15
N TYR A 148 4.17 33.19 18.42
CA TYR A 148 4.42 34.50 19.00
C TYR A 148 5.63 34.54 19.90
N ASN A 149 5.86 33.47 20.66
CA ASN A 149 6.83 33.47 21.74
C ASN A 149 7.99 32.49 21.49
N LYS A 150 9.08 32.72 22.19
CA LYS A 150 10.20 31.80 22.37
C LYS A 150 10.45 31.55 23.84
N LYS A 151 11.09 30.44 24.18
CA LYS A 151 11.61 30.13 25.48
C LYS A 151 13.12 29.94 25.43
N THR A 152 13.82 30.43 26.47
CA THR A 152 15.25 30.21 26.58
C THR A 152 15.49 29.32 27.77
N ASP A 153 16.25 28.25 27.66
CA ASP A 153 16.59 27.36 28.76
C ASP A 153 17.73 27.92 29.62
N THR A 154 18.08 27.20 30.69
CA THR A 154 19.16 27.61 31.59
C THR A 154 20.55 27.62 30.98
N ASN A 155 20.72 26.97 29.83
CA ASN A 155 21.97 26.92 29.05
C ASN A 155 22.07 28.03 28.02
N GLY A 156 21.02 28.84 27.86
CA GLY A 156 20.94 29.90 26.89
C GLY A 156 20.44 29.45 25.47
N THR A 157 19.89 28.25 25.34
CA THR A 157 19.33 27.75 24.10
C THR A 157 17.93 28.32 23.91
N ASP A 158 17.68 28.93 22.74
CA ASP A 158 16.37 29.43 22.36
C ASP A 158 15.53 28.32 21.70
N TYR A 159 14.28 28.19 22.15
CA TYR A 159 13.28 27.29 21.62
C TYR A 159 12.10 28.09 21.08
N PHE A 160 11.69 27.78 19.86
CA PHE A 160 10.57 28.41 19.17
C PHE A 160 9.39 27.43 19.10
N VAL A 161 8.18 27.93 18.97
CA VAL A 161 7.01 27.10 18.73
C VAL A 161 7.12 26.49 17.34
N SER A 162 7.13 25.14 17.29
CA SER A 162 7.05 24.35 16.05
C SER A 162 5.67 23.74 15.95
N ILE A 163 5.01 23.93 14.80
CA ILE A 163 3.71 23.35 14.49
C ILE A 163 3.94 22.34 13.35
N ASP A 164 3.98 21.07 13.72
CA ASP A 164 4.26 19.95 12.82
C ASP A 164 2.95 19.21 12.52
N ILE A 165 2.72 18.83 11.26
CA ILE A 165 1.55 18.09 10.83
C ILE A 165 1.99 16.69 10.41
N LEU A 166 1.47 15.67 11.09
CA LEU A 166 1.64 14.27 10.74
C LEU A 166 0.40 13.78 10.01
N SER A 167 0.57 13.25 8.80
CA SER A 167 -0.54 12.70 8.04
C SER A 167 -0.44 11.18 7.91
N SER A 168 -1.58 10.52 7.88
CA SER A 168 -1.69 9.10 7.59
C SER A 168 -2.88 8.85 6.67
N ALA A 169 -2.77 7.79 5.86
CA ALA A 169 -3.75 7.45 4.86
C ALA A 169 -4.12 5.96 4.93
N ILE A 170 -5.38 5.66 4.64
CA ILE A 170 -5.89 4.29 4.46
C ILE A 170 -6.61 4.25 3.11
N GLN A 171 -6.35 3.20 2.31
CA GLN A 171 -7.05 3.03 1.03
C GLN A 171 -8.58 3.02 1.22
N SER A 172 -9.29 3.67 0.32
CA SER A 172 -10.76 3.71 0.34
C SER A 172 -11.40 2.43 -0.19
N GLU A 173 -10.72 1.73 -1.09
CA GLU A 173 -11.13 0.41 -1.55
C GLU A 173 -10.34 -0.67 -0.79
N GLY A 174 -11.04 -1.60 -0.16
CA GLY A 174 -10.36 -2.65 0.59
C GLY A 174 -11.26 -3.85 0.83
N VAL A 175 -10.64 -4.98 1.14
CA VAL A 175 -11.36 -6.17 1.56
C VAL A 175 -12.01 -5.89 2.91
N ARG A 176 -13.33 -5.94 2.96
CA ARG A 176 -14.08 -5.82 4.21
C ARG A 176 -13.74 -6.98 5.14
N ALA A 177 -13.71 -6.71 6.43
CA ALA A 177 -13.56 -7.75 7.44
C ALA A 177 -14.74 -8.74 7.40
N SER A 178 -14.62 -9.87 8.08
CA SER A 178 -15.67 -10.90 8.13
C SER A 178 -16.98 -10.41 8.73
N ASP A 179 -16.95 -9.33 9.51
CA ASP A 179 -18.10 -8.64 10.09
C ASP A 179 -18.69 -7.56 9.18
N GLY A 180 -18.17 -7.42 7.96
CA GLY A 180 -18.58 -6.45 6.95
C GLY A 180 -17.99 -5.05 7.09
N LYS A 181 -17.18 -4.80 8.13
CA LYS A 181 -16.59 -3.48 8.38
C LYS A 181 -15.50 -3.13 7.37
N HIS A 182 -15.45 -1.86 7.02
CA HIS A 182 -14.39 -1.31 6.20
C HIS A 182 -13.09 -1.15 7.02
N PRO A 183 -11.90 -1.29 6.42
CA PRO A 183 -10.62 -1.11 7.12
C PRO A 183 -10.50 0.21 7.90
N VAL A 184 -11.06 1.30 7.39
CA VAL A 184 -11.04 2.61 8.05
C VAL A 184 -11.86 2.63 9.35
N GLU A 185 -12.97 1.89 9.41
CA GLU A 185 -13.79 1.77 10.62
C GLU A 185 -13.03 1.03 11.74
N ILE A 186 -12.29 -0.01 11.36
CA ILE A 186 -11.51 -0.81 12.31
C ILE A 186 -10.30 -0.02 12.81
N ALA A 187 -9.58 0.63 11.89
CA ALA A 187 -8.31 1.29 12.22
C ALA A 187 -8.49 2.64 12.90
N TRP A 188 -9.55 3.38 12.61
CA TRP A 188 -9.76 4.74 13.09
C TRP A 188 -11.01 4.92 13.95
N ASP A 189 -11.81 3.87 14.13
CA ASP A 189 -13.07 3.90 14.88
C ASP A 189 -13.99 5.05 14.41
N VAL A 190 -14.19 5.16 13.11
CA VAL A 190 -15.07 6.14 12.45
C VAL A 190 -16.16 5.40 11.69
N ALA A 191 -17.29 6.04 11.43
CA ALA A 191 -18.32 5.49 10.58
C ALA A 191 -17.91 5.63 9.10
N TYR A 192 -18.14 4.58 8.32
CA TYR A 192 -17.94 4.56 6.86
C TYR A 192 -19.28 4.54 6.14
N THR A 193 -19.38 5.30 5.07
CA THR A 193 -20.56 5.31 4.18
C THR A 193 -20.08 5.10 2.76
N ASP A 194 -20.60 4.05 2.14
CA ASP A 194 -20.34 3.74 0.74
C ASP A 194 -20.99 4.79 -0.17
N GLY A 195 -20.28 5.22 -1.20
CA GLY A 195 -20.76 6.27 -2.09
C GLY A 195 -19.73 6.63 -3.17
N ASN A 196 -20.01 7.70 -3.92
CA ASN A 196 -19.06 8.26 -4.87
C ASN A 196 -19.11 9.80 -4.79
N PRO A 197 -18.18 10.43 -4.03
CA PRO A 197 -17.12 9.80 -3.23
C PRO A 197 -17.63 9.03 -2.01
N ALA A 198 -16.87 8.03 -1.55
CA ALA A 198 -17.12 7.40 -0.27
C ALA A 198 -16.74 8.35 0.87
N THR A 199 -17.43 8.25 2.02
CA THR A 199 -17.27 9.20 3.12
C THR A 199 -17.08 8.52 4.47
N ILE A 200 -16.44 9.25 5.39
CA ILE A 200 -16.32 8.88 6.80
C ILE A 200 -16.86 9.99 7.71
N SER A 201 -17.34 9.60 8.90
CA SER A 201 -17.88 10.53 9.87
C SER A 201 -17.52 10.13 11.31
N LYS A 202 -17.72 11.06 12.25
CA LYS A 202 -17.45 10.84 13.67
C LYS A 202 -18.39 9.83 14.32
N GLU A 203 -19.61 9.72 13.83
CA GLU A 203 -20.64 8.84 14.42
C GLU A 203 -20.47 7.42 13.91
N VAL A 204 -20.15 6.49 14.82
CA VAL A 204 -20.28 5.05 14.57
C VAL A 204 -21.76 4.73 14.76
N MET A 205 -22.47 4.43 13.68
CA MET A 205 -23.83 3.92 13.79
C MET A 205 -23.78 2.60 14.58
N ARG A 206 -24.36 2.60 15.78
CA ARG A 206 -24.50 1.43 16.65
C ARG A 206 -25.71 0.60 16.25
#